data_4077fdbd5caae1761cb88aabafa6bc2e
#
_entry.id   4077fdbd5caae1761cb88aabafa6bc2e
#
_cell.length_a   1.000
_cell.length_b   1.000
_cell.length_c   1.000
_cell.angle_alpha   90.00
_cell.angle_beta   90.00
_cell.angle_gamma   90.00
#
_symmetry.space_group_name_H-M   'P 1'
#
loop_
_entity.id
_entity.type
_entity.pdbx_description
1 polymer ?
#
loop_
_entity_poly.entity_id
_entity_poly.type
_entity_poly.pdbx_seq_one_letter_code
_entity_poly.pdbx_strand_id
1 'polypeptide(L)'
;SPGLSPEAVAPVLEAARTNNISAGGELSLYATALAALRASHAYAPAVLAITGTNGKTTVTSLTGQLVERSGKRVAVAGNIGPTLLDTLSGHLDGNTLPQVWVIELSSFQLADMAALGQPCVTDPVRTPFEPTAACVLNLSQDHLDWHDDMTAYAQAKARVFGTQALMVLNR
;
A
#
# COMPACT_ATOMS: atom_id res chain seq x y z
N SER A 1 8.49 9.39 -2.40
CA SER A 1 9.60 9.05 -1.49
C SER A 1 9.43 9.79 -0.18
N PRO A 2 9.57 9.15 0.99
CA PRO A 2 9.41 9.81 2.29
C PRO A 2 10.40 10.97 2.54
N GLY A 3 11.44 11.08 1.72
CA GLY A 3 12.41 12.18 1.79
C GLY A 3 12.09 13.39 0.91
N LEU A 4 10.98 13.38 0.16
CA LEU A 4 10.59 14.50 -0.71
C LEU A 4 9.22 15.03 -0.28
N SER A 5 9.13 16.33 -0.05
CA SER A 5 7.84 16.97 0.23
C SER A 5 6.93 16.94 -1.00
N PRO A 6 5.58 17.01 -0.83
CA PRO A 6 4.64 17.12 -1.94
C PRO A 6 4.99 18.27 -2.90
N GLU A 7 5.43 19.39 -2.36
CA GLU A 7 5.83 20.58 -3.12
C GLU A 7 7.06 20.30 -4.02
N ALA A 8 8.03 19.56 -3.52
CA ALA A 8 9.25 19.23 -4.26
C ALA A 8 8.98 18.33 -5.47
N VAL A 9 7.95 17.47 -5.40
CA VAL A 9 7.59 16.56 -6.50
C VAL A 9 6.50 17.12 -7.41
N ALA A 10 5.77 18.16 -7.00
CA ALA A 10 4.67 18.73 -7.75
C ALA A 10 5.04 19.12 -9.21
N PRO A 11 6.19 19.74 -9.50
CA PRO A 11 6.55 20.08 -10.89
C PRO A 11 6.73 18.84 -11.78
N VAL A 12 7.27 17.74 -11.21
CA VAL A 12 7.49 16.49 -11.95
C VAL A 12 6.14 15.82 -12.24
N LEU A 13 5.25 15.77 -11.24
CA LEU A 13 3.90 15.21 -11.40
C LEU A 13 3.07 16.01 -12.41
N GLU A 14 3.18 17.34 -12.41
CA GLU A 14 2.49 18.20 -13.38
C GLU A 14 3.05 17.98 -14.79
N ALA A 15 4.36 17.86 -14.95
CA ALA A 15 4.97 17.53 -16.24
C ALA A 15 4.52 16.15 -16.75
N ALA A 16 4.45 15.15 -15.86
CA ALA A 16 3.94 13.83 -16.19
C ALA A 16 2.48 13.91 -16.67
N ARG A 17 1.62 14.60 -15.92
CA ARG A 17 0.20 14.83 -16.28
C ARG A 17 0.04 15.51 -17.65
N THR A 18 0.81 16.56 -17.89
CA THR A 18 0.75 17.33 -19.16
C THR A 18 1.16 16.48 -20.37
N ASN A 19 2.05 15.52 -20.15
CA ASN A 19 2.54 14.63 -21.22
C ASN A 19 1.84 13.25 -21.24
N ASN A 20 0.74 13.07 -20.51
CA ASN A 20 0.03 11.80 -20.36
C ASN A 20 0.93 10.62 -19.91
N ILE A 21 1.90 10.92 -19.05
CA ILE A 21 2.78 9.92 -18.44
C ILE A 21 2.19 9.51 -17.09
N SER A 22 1.90 8.23 -16.92
CA SER A 22 1.45 7.68 -15.64
C SER A 22 2.52 7.90 -14.57
N ALA A 23 2.12 8.48 -13.45
CA ALA A 23 2.99 8.71 -12.29
C ALA A 23 2.38 8.12 -11.03
N GLY A 24 3.16 7.48 -10.20
CA GLY A 24 2.67 6.88 -8.96
C GLY A 24 3.76 6.31 -8.09
N GLY A 25 3.40 6.05 -6.84
CA GLY A 25 4.26 5.37 -5.89
C GLY A 25 4.25 3.85 -6.06
N GLU A 26 5.14 3.20 -5.32
CA GLU A 26 5.31 1.75 -5.34
C GLU A 26 4.00 0.99 -5.10
N LEU A 27 3.17 1.45 -4.15
CA LEU A 27 1.90 0.79 -3.83
C LEU A 27 0.93 0.78 -5.03
N SER A 28 0.90 1.86 -5.81
CA SER A 28 0.08 1.93 -7.03
C SER A 28 0.56 0.98 -8.10
N LEU A 29 1.88 0.89 -8.30
CA LEU A 29 2.49 -0.05 -9.24
C LEU A 29 2.24 -1.50 -8.82
N TYR A 30 2.36 -1.80 -7.53
CA TYR A 30 2.05 -3.10 -6.97
C TYR A 30 0.58 -3.49 -7.19
N ALA A 31 -0.37 -2.58 -6.92
CA ALA A 31 -1.78 -2.83 -7.17
C ALA A 31 -2.06 -3.14 -8.66
N THR A 32 -1.44 -2.37 -9.56
CA THR A 32 -1.52 -2.59 -11.00
C THR A 32 -0.93 -3.94 -11.42
N ALA A 33 0.22 -4.31 -10.87
CA ALA A 33 0.85 -5.61 -11.13
C ALA A 33 -0.03 -6.78 -10.66
N LEU A 34 -0.63 -6.69 -9.46
CA LEU A 34 -1.56 -7.71 -8.97
C LEU A 34 -2.81 -7.83 -9.87
N ALA A 35 -3.35 -6.72 -10.36
CA ALA A 35 -4.48 -6.75 -11.29
C ALA A 35 -4.11 -7.41 -12.62
N ALA A 36 -2.94 -7.11 -13.17
CA ALA A 36 -2.43 -7.75 -14.37
C ALA A 36 -2.22 -9.27 -14.18
N LEU A 37 -1.66 -9.68 -13.05
CA LEU A 37 -1.48 -11.09 -12.70
C LEU A 37 -2.81 -11.82 -12.48
N ARG A 38 -3.81 -11.14 -11.93
CA ARG A 38 -5.17 -11.70 -11.82
C ARG A 38 -5.77 -11.98 -13.19
N ALA A 39 -5.61 -11.04 -14.13
CA ALA A 39 -6.15 -11.19 -15.47
C ALA A 39 -5.42 -12.26 -16.31
N SER A 40 -4.10 -12.32 -16.21
CA SER A 40 -3.28 -13.20 -17.06
C SER A 40 -3.02 -14.60 -16.47
N HIS A 41 -2.98 -14.74 -15.15
CA HIS A 41 -2.58 -15.97 -14.43
C HIS A 41 -3.61 -16.44 -13.41
N ALA A 42 -4.79 -15.81 -13.34
CA ALA A 42 -5.80 -16.04 -12.29
C ALA A 42 -5.23 -15.96 -10.86
N TYR A 43 -4.17 -15.16 -10.67
CA TYR A 43 -3.52 -14.98 -9.37
C TYR A 43 -4.29 -13.98 -8.52
N ALA A 44 -4.94 -14.46 -7.47
CA ALA A 44 -5.77 -13.65 -6.57
C ALA A 44 -5.39 -13.93 -5.10
N PRO A 45 -4.25 -13.43 -4.62
CA PRO A 45 -3.83 -13.62 -3.24
C PRO A 45 -4.71 -12.82 -2.27
N ALA A 46 -4.78 -13.26 -1.01
CA ALA A 46 -5.25 -12.40 0.05
C ALA A 46 -4.18 -11.33 0.36
N VAL A 47 -4.61 -10.10 0.57
CA VAL A 47 -3.74 -8.98 0.96
C VAL A 47 -4.19 -8.45 2.31
N LEU A 48 -3.31 -8.53 3.31
CA LEU A 48 -3.52 -8.01 4.66
C LEU A 48 -2.67 -6.76 4.83
N ALA A 49 -3.30 -5.60 4.93
CA ALA A 49 -2.62 -4.31 4.97
C ALA A 49 -2.62 -3.72 6.39
N ILE A 50 -1.46 -3.32 6.87
CA ILE A 50 -1.27 -2.83 8.24
C ILE A 50 -0.62 -1.44 8.19
N THR A 51 -1.26 -0.48 8.85
CA THR A 51 -0.72 0.85 9.09
C THR A 51 -0.97 1.31 10.52
N GLY A 52 -0.44 2.44 10.89
CA GLY A 52 -0.56 3.06 12.22
C GLY A 52 0.62 3.99 12.48
N THR A 53 0.62 4.70 13.58
CA THR A 53 1.79 5.48 14.00
C THR A 53 2.86 4.54 14.54
N ASN A 54 2.50 3.69 15.49
CA ASN A 54 3.42 2.78 16.19
C ASN A 54 3.00 1.32 16.08
N GLY A 55 3.97 0.41 16.23
CA GLY A 55 3.72 -1.04 16.29
C GLY A 55 3.53 -1.73 14.94
N LYS A 56 3.57 -1.01 13.82
CA LYS A 56 3.38 -1.58 12.47
C LYS A 56 4.24 -2.81 12.22
N THR A 57 5.55 -2.66 12.37
CA THR A 57 6.53 -3.73 12.09
C THR A 57 6.29 -4.98 12.94
N THR A 58 6.02 -4.79 14.24
CA THR A 58 5.74 -5.90 15.15
C THR A 58 4.49 -6.66 14.72
N VAL A 59 3.39 -5.94 14.44
CA VAL A 59 2.12 -6.57 14.05
C VAL A 59 2.23 -7.21 12.68
N THR A 60 2.91 -6.57 11.72
CA THR A 60 3.14 -7.13 10.39
C THR A 60 3.93 -8.43 10.46
N SER A 61 5.04 -8.44 11.19
CA SER A 61 5.87 -9.65 11.37
C SER A 61 5.11 -10.78 12.09
N LEU A 62 4.37 -10.45 13.15
CA LEU A 62 3.57 -11.44 13.88
C LEU A 62 2.44 -12.01 13.00
N THR A 63 1.76 -11.17 12.23
CA THR A 63 0.72 -11.59 11.29
C THR A 63 1.30 -12.53 10.23
N GLY A 64 2.47 -12.21 9.67
CA GLY A 64 3.18 -13.09 8.74
C GLY A 64 3.44 -14.46 9.34
N GLN A 65 3.99 -14.52 10.56
CA GLN A 65 4.25 -15.79 11.26
C GLN A 65 2.96 -16.60 11.52
N LEU A 66 1.86 -15.94 11.88
CA LEU A 66 0.58 -16.61 12.11
C LEU A 66 0.02 -17.20 10.80
N VAL A 67 0.12 -16.45 9.69
CA VAL A 67 -0.28 -16.94 8.38
C VAL A 67 0.56 -18.13 7.94
N GLU A 68 1.89 -18.07 8.12
CA GLU A 68 2.80 -19.17 7.81
C GLU A 68 2.47 -20.42 8.63
N ARG A 69 2.24 -20.28 9.93
CA ARG A 69 1.81 -21.38 10.82
C ARG A 69 0.46 -21.99 10.43
N SER A 70 -0.38 -21.26 9.72
CA SER A 70 -1.62 -21.80 9.14
C SER A 70 -1.40 -22.64 7.88
N GLY A 71 -0.14 -22.86 7.47
CA GLY A 71 0.24 -23.65 6.30
C GLY A 71 0.13 -22.90 4.97
N LYS A 72 -0.01 -21.58 4.98
CA LYS A 72 -0.09 -20.78 3.74
C LYS A 72 1.28 -20.21 3.38
N ARG A 73 1.57 -20.15 2.08
CA ARG A 73 2.72 -19.38 1.59
C ARG A 73 2.43 -17.89 1.78
N VAL A 74 3.29 -17.20 2.52
CA VAL A 74 3.17 -15.79 2.85
C VAL A 74 4.37 -15.01 2.34
N ALA A 75 4.12 -13.78 1.90
CA ALA A 75 5.15 -12.76 1.72
C ALA A 75 4.87 -11.60 2.68
N VAL A 76 5.91 -11.11 3.32
CA VAL A 76 5.89 -9.94 4.20
C VAL A 76 6.76 -8.87 3.56
N ALA A 77 6.20 -7.70 3.26
CA ALA A 77 6.88 -6.65 2.52
C ALA A 77 6.28 -5.26 2.79
N GLY A 78 6.87 -4.24 2.19
CA GLY A 78 6.36 -2.87 2.17
C GLY A 78 7.29 -1.86 2.83
N ASN A 79 6.78 -1.01 3.69
CA ASN A 79 7.56 0.04 4.36
C ASN A 79 8.74 -0.50 5.20
N ILE A 80 8.62 -1.71 5.71
CA ILE A 80 9.76 -2.51 6.19
C ILE A 80 10.30 -3.29 4.98
N GLY A 81 11.57 -3.18 4.67
CA GLY A 81 12.15 -3.98 3.58
C GLY A 81 11.93 -5.50 3.78
N PRO A 82 11.84 -6.28 2.71
CA PRO A 82 12.00 -5.85 1.32
C PRO A 82 10.81 -5.06 0.78
N THR A 83 11.02 -4.36 -0.35
CA THR A 83 9.97 -3.58 -1.02
C THR A 83 8.91 -4.49 -1.64
N LEU A 84 7.73 -3.93 -1.93
CA LEU A 84 6.63 -4.70 -2.54
C LEU A 84 6.99 -5.23 -3.92
N LEU A 85 7.59 -4.40 -4.76
CA LEU A 85 7.92 -4.75 -6.14
C LEU A 85 9.10 -5.72 -6.23
N ASP A 86 10.16 -5.52 -5.42
CA ASP A 86 11.30 -6.46 -5.39
C ASP A 86 10.85 -7.84 -4.90
N THR A 87 9.98 -7.87 -3.87
CA THR A 87 9.44 -9.13 -3.36
C THR A 87 8.58 -9.82 -4.41
N LEU A 88 7.73 -9.07 -5.12
CA LEU A 88 6.87 -9.63 -6.18
C LEU A 88 7.72 -10.17 -7.34
N SER A 89 8.74 -9.42 -7.78
CA SER A 89 9.66 -9.86 -8.83
C SER A 89 10.38 -11.15 -8.44
N GLY A 90 10.93 -11.22 -7.23
CA GLY A 90 11.59 -12.44 -6.75
C GLY A 90 10.67 -13.66 -6.70
N HIS A 91 9.41 -13.48 -6.33
CA HIS A 91 8.42 -14.56 -6.36
C HIS A 91 8.02 -14.98 -7.78
N LEU A 92 7.97 -14.05 -8.72
CA LEU A 92 7.72 -14.35 -10.12
C LEU A 92 8.88 -15.14 -10.72
N ASP A 93 10.11 -14.69 -10.53
CA ASP A 93 11.32 -15.35 -11.02
C ASP A 93 11.49 -16.76 -10.44
N GLY A 94 11.16 -16.93 -9.16
CA GLY A 94 11.21 -18.21 -8.45
C GLY A 94 10.00 -19.11 -8.67
N ASN A 95 8.97 -18.66 -9.38
CA ASN A 95 7.66 -19.35 -9.52
C ASN A 95 7.06 -19.78 -8.16
N THR A 96 7.15 -18.89 -7.15
CA THR A 96 6.77 -19.13 -5.76
C THR A 96 5.73 -18.15 -5.25
N LEU A 97 4.84 -17.66 -6.10
CA LEU A 97 3.85 -16.64 -5.74
C LEU A 97 3.13 -16.99 -4.43
N PRO A 98 3.08 -16.06 -3.45
CA PRO A 98 2.46 -16.30 -2.14
C PRO A 98 0.94 -16.35 -2.26
N GLN A 99 0.31 -17.06 -1.32
CA GLN A 99 -1.15 -17.10 -1.19
C GLN A 99 -1.67 -15.91 -0.39
N VAL A 100 -0.82 -15.36 0.47
CA VAL A 100 -1.14 -14.22 1.33
C VAL A 100 0.01 -13.22 1.32
N TRP A 101 -0.30 -11.97 1.13
CA TRP A 101 0.60 -10.85 1.36
C TRP A 101 0.26 -10.20 2.70
N VAL A 102 1.24 -9.96 3.54
CA VAL A 102 1.12 -9.15 4.74
C VAL A 102 2.01 -7.92 4.53
N ILE A 103 1.39 -6.76 4.37
CA ILE A 103 2.10 -5.56 3.95
C ILE A 103 2.03 -4.46 5.01
N GLU A 104 3.19 -3.89 5.31
CA GLU A 104 3.30 -2.69 6.12
C GLU A 104 3.23 -1.45 5.23
N LEU A 105 2.37 -0.50 5.57
CA LEU A 105 2.20 0.73 4.81
C LEU A 105 2.42 1.97 5.68
N SER A 106 3.21 2.91 5.17
CA SER A 106 3.38 4.24 5.75
C SER A 106 2.26 5.17 5.31
N SER A 107 2.09 6.28 6.04
CA SER A 107 1.18 7.34 5.62
C SER A 107 1.58 8.00 4.31
N PHE A 108 2.87 8.05 4.00
CA PHE A 108 3.41 8.58 2.74
C PHE A 108 2.99 7.73 1.53
N GLN A 109 3.13 6.40 1.62
CA GLN A 109 2.70 5.49 0.57
C GLN A 109 1.19 5.55 0.35
N LEU A 110 0.41 5.71 1.42
CA LEU A 110 -1.05 5.81 1.38
C LEU A 110 -1.51 7.18 0.89
N ALA A 111 -0.79 8.27 1.20
CA ALA A 111 -1.13 9.61 0.74
C ALA A 111 -1.04 9.75 -0.79
N ASP A 112 -0.15 8.97 -1.42
CA ASP A 112 0.00 8.94 -2.88
C ASP A 112 -1.14 8.17 -3.59
N MET A 113 -1.97 7.46 -2.83
CA MET A 113 -3.16 6.80 -3.37
C MET A 113 -4.30 7.81 -3.58
N ALA A 114 -5.15 7.56 -4.57
CA ALA A 114 -6.37 8.33 -4.75
C ALA A 114 -7.23 8.31 -3.47
N ALA A 115 -7.90 9.41 -3.17
CA ALA A 115 -8.87 9.44 -2.08
C ALA A 115 -9.98 8.40 -2.35
N LEU A 116 -10.52 7.81 -1.28
CA LEU A 116 -11.58 6.81 -1.37
C LEU A 116 -12.73 7.31 -2.28
N GLY A 117 -13.06 6.52 -3.30
CA GLY A 117 -14.15 6.83 -4.23
C GLY A 117 -13.84 7.92 -5.26
N GLN A 118 -12.60 8.41 -5.32
CA GLN A 118 -12.18 9.37 -6.34
C GLN A 118 -11.21 8.73 -7.33
N PRO A 119 -11.35 8.99 -8.64
CA PRO A 119 -10.33 8.59 -9.59
C PRO A 119 -9.01 9.28 -9.24
N CYS A 120 -7.90 8.60 -9.42
CA CYS A 120 -6.59 9.22 -9.27
C CYS A 120 -6.48 10.37 -10.28
N VAL A 121 -6.31 11.59 -9.80
CA VAL A 121 -6.28 12.80 -10.65
C VAL A 121 -5.11 12.77 -11.65
N THR A 122 -4.05 12.03 -11.31
CA THR A 122 -2.84 11.90 -12.14
C THR A 122 -2.89 10.72 -13.11
N ASP A 123 -3.77 9.74 -12.87
CA ASP A 123 -3.90 8.58 -13.75
C ASP A 123 -5.29 7.90 -13.58
N PRO A 124 -6.25 8.17 -14.47
CA PRO A 124 -7.58 7.54 -14.42
C PRO A 124 -7.56 6.03 -14.69
N VAL A 125 -6.45 5.47 -15.15
CA VAL A 125 -6.27 4.04 -15.45
C VAL A 125 -5.70 3.27 -14.26
N ARG A 126 -5.32 3.96 -13.19
CA ARG A 126 -4.74 3.31 -12.00
C ARG A 126 -5.72 2.34 -11.36
N THR A 127 -5.25 1.13 -11.18
CA THR A 127 -5.94 0.13 -10.40
C THR A 127 -5.99 0.58 -8.93
N PRO A 128 -7.18 0.67 -8.32
CA PRO A 128 -7.28 0.99 -6.90
C PRO A 128 -6.63 -0.11 -6.06
N PHE A 129 -6.02 0.28 -4.95
CA PHE A 129 -5.51 -0.66 -3.96
C PHE A 129 -6.69 -1.17 -3.12
N GLU A 130 -7.00 -2.46 -3.25
CA GLU A 130 -8.13 -3.12 -2.56
C GLU A 130 -7.61 -4.32 -1.78
N PRO A 131 -7.23 -4.16 -0.50
CA PRO A 131 -6.81 -5.28 0.32
C PRO A 131 -7.99 -6.15 0.74
N THR A 132 -7.73 -7.41 1.09
CA THR A 132 -8.73 -8.32 1.64
C THR A 132 -9.15 -7.89 3.04
N ALA A 133 -8.18 -7.50 3.85
CA ALA A 133 -8.40 -6.93 5.18
C ALA A 133 -7.34 -5.86 5.47
N ALA A 134 -7.70 -4.88 6.26
CA ALA A 134 -6.78 -3.83 6.65
C ALA A 134 -6.98 -3.37 8.10
N CYS A 135 -5.90 -2.87 8.70
CA CYS A 135 -5.88 -2.38 10.07
C CYS A 135 -5.16 -1.03 10.18
N VAL A 136 -5.76 -0.10 10.92
CA VAL A 136 -5.08 1.07 11.48
C VAL A 136 -4.88 0.82 12.97
N LEU A 137 -3.65 0.55 13.39
CA LEU A 137 -3.34 0.15 14.77
C LEU A 137 -3.58 1.26 15.79
N ASN A 138 -3.13 2.43 15.47
CA ASN A 138 -3.25 3.62 16.30
C ASN A 138 -2.94 4.89 15.50
N LEU A 139 -3.37 6.02 16.04
CA LEU A 139 -3.08 7.35 15.51
C LEU A 139 -2.59 8.22 16.67
N SER A 140 -1.36 8.68 16.58
CA SER A 140 -0.78 9.69 17.44
C SER A 140 -0.03 10.71 16.59
N GLN A 141 0.29 11.85 17.16
CA GLN A 141 0.96 12.92 16.43
C GLN A 141 2.31 12.45 15.87
N ASP A 142 2.45 12.50 14.55
CA ASP A 142 3.65 12.15 13.80
C ASP A 142 3.57 12.73 12.39
N HIS A 143 4.71 13.04 11.79
CA HIS A 143 4.81 13.51 10.39
C HIS A 143 3.91 14.71 10.02
N LEU A 144 3.63 15.62 10.98
CA LEU A 144 2.81 16.81 10.71
C LEU A 144 3.52 17.85 9.85
N ASP A 145 4.83 17.78 9.77
CA ASP A 145 5.67 18.52 8.82
C ASP A 145 5.39 18.16 7.35
N TRP A 146 4.79 16.99 7.13
CA TRP A 146 4.45 16.50 5.79
C TRP A 146 2.94 16.49 5.53
N HIS A 147 2.11 16.23 6.55
CA HIS A 147 0.66 16.05 6.42
C HIS A 147 -0.17 17.27 6.78
N ASP A 148 0.46 18.40 7.08
CA ASP A 148 -0.15 19.66 7.53
C ASP A 148 -0.82 19.55 8.92
N ASP A 149 -1.72 18.58 9.13
CA ASP A 149 -2.43 18.36 10.38
C ASP A 149 -2.78 16.87 10.66
N MET A 150 -3.31 16.61 11.83
CA MET A 150 -3.75 15.27 12.25
C MET A 150 -4.92 14.74 11.43
N THR A 151 -5.75 15.60 10.88
CA THR A 151 -6.88 15.19 10.02
C THR A 151 -6.38 14.66 8.71
N ALA A 152 -5.47 15.37 8.04
CA ALA A 152 -4.83 14.93 6.81
C ALA A 152 -4.04 13.63 7.01
N TYR A 153 -3.32 13.51 8.14
CA TYR A 153 -2.61 12.30 8.51
C TYR A 153 -3.55 11.10 8.70
N ALA A 154 -4.66 11.27 9.42
CA ALA A 154 -5.66 10.24 9.62
C ALA A 154 -6.34 9.83 8.29
N GLN A 155 -6.68 10.80 7.45
CA GLN A 155 -7.25 10.55 6.11
C GLN A 155 -6.28 9.80 5.20
N ALA A 156 -4.99 10.13 5.24
CA ALA A 156 -4.00 9.38 4.49
C ALA A 156 -3.97 7.90 4.93
N LYS A 157 -3.93 7.64 6.24
CA LYS A 157 -3.96 6.25 6.76
C LYS A 157 -5.27 5.52 6.48
N ALA A 158 -6.41 6.20 6.49
CA ALA A 158 -7.71 5.59 6.21
C ALA A 158 -7.80 5.01 4.78
N ARG A 159 -6.98 5.49 3.85
CA ARG A 159 -6.91 4.93 2.49
C ARG A 159 -6.46 3.47 2.45
N VAL A 160 -5.86 2.96 3.54
CA VAL A 160 -5.51 1.54 3.68
C VAL A 160 -6.70 0.61 3.50
N PHE A 161 -7.90 1.08 3.79
CA PHE A 161 -9.11 0.25 3.73
C PHE A 161 -9.64 0.03 2.30
N GLY A 162 -9.19 0.81 1.31
CA GLY A 162 -9.83 0.75 -0.01
C GLY A 162 -11.34 0.95 0.10
N THR A 163 -12.10 0.24 -0.72
CA THR A 163 -13.57 0.32 -0.71
C THR A 163 -14.24 -0.99 -0.26
N GLN A 164 -13.50 -2.10 -0.22
CA GLN A 164 -14.04 -3.46 -0.02
C GLN A 164 -13.40 -4.22 1.15
N ALA A 165 -12.36 -3.68 1.76
CA ALA A 165 -11.61 -4.41 2.78
C ALA A 165 -12.43 -4.69 4.05
N LEU A 166 -12.20 -5.86 4.65
CA LEU A 166 -12.58 -6.09 6.03
C LEU A 166 -11.76 -5.15 6.94
N MET A 167 -12.43 -4.23 7.60
CA MET A 167 -11.78 -3.27 8.49
C MET A 167 -11.58 -3.87 9.88
N VAL A 168 -10.33 -3.89 10.35
CA VAL A 168 -9.98 -4.22 11.72
C VAL A 168 -9.63 -2.92 12.44
N LEU A 169 -10.46 -2.54 13.39
CA LEU A 169 -10.33 -1.28 14.13
C LEU A 169 -9.97 -1.54 15.59
N ASN A 170 -9.04 -0.76 16.11
CA ASN A 170 -8.77 -0.68 17.54
C ASN A 170 -9.80 0.24 18.18
N ARG A 171 -10.30 -0.15 19.37
CA ARG A 171 -11.25 0.64 20.18
C ARG A 171 -10.52 1.47 21.21
#